data_62e5a0466ff3620bf80cdacb3adfc231
#
_entry.id   62e5a0466ff3620bf80cdacb3adfc231
#
_cell.length_a   1.000
_cell.length_b   1.000
_cell.length_c   1.000
_cell.angle_alpha   90.00
_cell.angle_beta   90.00
_cell.angle_gamma   90.00
#
_symmetry.space_group_name_H-M   'P 1'
#
loop_
_entity.id
_entity.type
_entity.pdbx_description
1 polymer ?
#
loop_
_entity_poly.entity_id
_entity_poly.type
_entity_poly.pdbx_seq_one_letter_code
_entity_poly.pdbx_strand_id
1 'polypeptide(L)'
;YRTNSIMQKLEEKQGEFGEDFVNKVKAECLFIRGFYLFQLGKEFKNAPLRLTASQSPSTFPLEKSSQAEIWSQAEQDLLTAASLLPVKNDVIGKPTKGAAYAVLGKIYVYEEDFDKAIEILEPLTKSPYTYRLVEDFAWNFDDVHENNEESIFELLMEPVGGTDIWGDGE
;
A
#
# COMPACT_ATOMS: atom_id res chain seq x y z
N TYR A 1 -8.37 8.65 5.06
CA TYR A 1 -8.45 10.11 5.27
C TYR A 1 -7.12 10.81 5.01
N ARG A 2 -6.05 10.46 5.73
CA ARG A 2 -4.73 11.14 5.66
C ARG A 2 -4.17 11.20 4.25
N THR A 3 -4.19 10.10 3.51
CA THR A 3 -3.69 10.04 2.11
C THR A 3 -4.45 10.99 1.20
N ASN A 4 -5.79 11.04 1.29
CA ASN A 4 -6.60 11.97 0.51
C ASN A 4 -6.29 13.44 0.86
N SER A 5 -6.11 13.75 2.15
CA SER A 5 -5.73 15.10 2.58
C SER A 5 -4.37 15.54 2.06
N ILE A 6 -3.38 14.63 2.05
CA ILE A 6 -2.04 14.90 1.51
C ILE A 6 -2.13 15.13 0.00
N MET A 7 -2.82 14.26 -0.75
CA MET A 7 -2.98 14.40 -2.19
C MET A 7 -3.69 15.70 -2.57
N GLN A 8 -4.75 16.06 -1.85
CA GLN A 8 -5.42 17.35 -2.04
C GLN A 8 -4.48 18.52 -1.79
N LYS A 9 -3.65 18.47 -0.74
CA LYS A 9 -2.66 19.53 -0.46
C LYS A 9 -1.58 19.64 -1.54
N LEU A 10 -1.15 18.52 -2.12
CA LEU A 10 -0.22 18.55 -3.27
C LEU A 10 -0.84 19.24 -4.48
N GLU A 11 -2.13 19.01 -4.75
CA GLU A 11 -2.86 19.67 -5.83
C GLU A 11 -3.04 21.16 -5.57
N GLU A 12 -3.47 21.57 -4.34
CA GLU A 12 -3.63 22.98 -3.95
C GLU A 12 -2.31 23.77 -4.05
N LYS A 13 -1.17 23.09 -3.84
CA LYS A 13 0.18 23.66 -3.83
C LYS A 13 0.97 23.32 -5.09
N GLN A 14 0.29 23.08 -6.18
CA GLN A 14 0.93 22.75 -7.45
C GLN A 14 1.95 23.84 -7.85
N GLY A 15 3.18 23.42 -8.15
CA GLY A 15 4.28 24.28 -8.51
C GLY A 15 5.13 24.81 -7.34
N GLU A 16 4.71 24.62 -6.07
CA GLU A 16 5.54 24.95 -4.91
C GLU A 16 6.66 23.90 -4.65
N PHE A 17 6.47 22.68 -5.14
CA PHE A 17 7.40 21.56 -4.93
C PHE A 17 7.92 21.01 -6.25
N GLY A 18 9.13 20.47 -6.23
CA GLY A 18 9.70 19.79 -7.39
C GLY A 18 8.90 18.53 -7.77
N GLU A 19 8.86 18.20 -9.05
CA GLU A 19 8.08 17.08 -9.60
C GLU A 19 8.44 15.75 -8.95
N ASP A 20 9.73 15.48 -8.73
CA ASP A 20 10.20 14.24 -8.09
C ASP A 20 9.63 14.07 -6.68
N PHE A 21 9.59 15.15 -5.90
CA PHE A 21 9.00 15.12 -4.56
C PHE A 21 7.49 14.84 -4.62
N VAL A 22 6.78 15.53 -5.52
CA VAL A 22 5.34 15.36 -5.71
C VAL A 22 5.03 13.92 -6.11
N ASN A 23 5.75 13.38 -7.10
CA ASN A 23 5.58 12.01 -7.58
C ASN A 23 5.86 10.98 -6.49
N LYS A 24 6.90 11.17 -5.69
CA LYS A 24 7.25 10.30 -4.57
C LYS A 24 6.12 10.27 -3.52
N VAL A 25 5.67 11.44 -3.06
CA VAL A 25 4.63 11.53 -2.03
C VAL A 25 3.29 10.98 -2.56
N LYS A 26 2.95 11.29 -3.82
CA LYS A 26 1.77 10.77 -4.49
C LYS A 26 1.80 9.24 -4.57
N ALA A 27 2.93 8.67 -4.97
CA ALA A 27 3.10 7.21 -5.07
C ALA A 27 2.90 6.52 -3.72
N GLU A 28 3.52 7.04 -2.65
CA GLU A 28 3.35 6.50 -1.29
C GLU A 28 1.89 6.61 -0.83
N CYS A 29 1.23 7.73 -1.08
CA CYS A 29 -0.18 7.93 -0.73
C CYS A 29 -1.11 6.98 -1.49
N LEU A 30 -0.89 6.78 -2.78
CA LEU A 30 -1.68 5.88 -3.61
C LEU A 30 -1.47 4.42 -3.21
N PHE A 31 -0.22 4.01 -2.92
CA PHE A 31 0.05 2.68 -2.41
C PHE A 31 -0.72 2.40 -1.11
N ILE A 32 -0.61 3.31 -0.12
CA ILE A 32 -1.31 3.18 1.16
C ILE A 32 -2.83 3.15 0.95
N ARG A 33 -3.37 4.01 0.09
CA ARG A 33 -4.81 4.04 -0.17
C ARG A 33 -5.28 2.75 -0.85
N GLY A 34 -4.61 2.31 -1.89
CA GLY A 34 -4.91 1.06 -2.59
C GLY A 34 -4.84 -0.16 -1.68
N PHE A 35 -3.78 -0.26 -0.86
CA PHE A 35 -3.64 -1.33 0.13
C PHE A 35 -4.83 -1.38 1.11
N TYR A 36 -5.21 -0.24 1.69
CA TYR A 36 -6.34 -0.21 2.63
C TYR A 36 -7.69 -0.37 1.96
N LEU A 37 -7.87 0.08 0.71
CA LEU A 37 -9.09 -0.20 -0.07
C LEU A 37 -9.23 -1.70 -0.36
N PHE A 38 -8.14 -2.38 -0.72
CA PHE A 38 -8.16 -3.83 -0.86
C PHE A 38 -8.61 -4.52 0.43
N GLN A 39 -8.00 -4.17 1.58
CA GLN A 39 -8.40 -4.72 2.88
C GLN A 39 -9.86 -4.39 3.22
N LEU A 40 -10.30 -3.15 2.97
CA LEU A 40 -11.69 -2.73 3.21
C LEU A 40 -12.69 -3.59 2.42
N GLY A 41 -12.44 -3.79 1.13
CA GLY A 41 -13.28 -4.65 0.28
C GLY A 41 -13.25 -6.12 0.71
N LYS A 42 -12.07 -6.62 1.14
CA LYS A 42 -11.89 -7.99 1.60
C LYS A 42 -12.68 -8.28 2.88
N GLU A 43 -12.61 -7.39 3.87
CA GLU A 43 -13.22 -7.61 5.19
C GLU A 43 -14.71 -7.26 5.22
N PHE A 44 -15.13 -6.20 4.53
CA PHE A 44 -16.50 -5.65 4.65
C PHE A 44 -17.34 -5.83 3.37
N LYS A 45 -16.77 -6.28 2.27
CA LYS A 45 -17.39 -6.36 0.93
C LYS A 45 -17.89 -5.00 0.44
N ASN A 46 -19.02 -4.53 0.98
CA ASN A 46 -19.63 -3.25 0.59
C ASN A 46 -19.31 -2.20 1.65
N ALA A 47 -18.61 -1.15 1.30
CA ALA A 47 -18.21 -0.07 2.19
C ALA A 47 -18.20 1.28 1.47
N PRO A 48 -18.28 2.41 2.19
CA PRO A 48 -18.19 3.73 1.56
C PRO A 48 -16.82 3.94 0.91
N LEU A 49 -16.80 4.19 -0.39
CA LEU A 49 -15.58 4.51 -1.14
C LEU A 49 -15.30 6.01 -1.06
N ARG A 50 -14.36 6.40 -0.21
CA ARG A 50 -14.00 7.79 0.00
C ARG A 50 -12.66 8.13 -0.67
N LEU A 51 -12.71 8.95 -1.71
CA LEU A 51 -11.55 9.35 -2.51
C LEU A 51 -11.10 10.80 -2.26
N THR A 52 -11.87 11.57 -1.51
CA THR A 52 -11.56 12.96 -1.15
C THR A 52 -11.45 13.13 0.36
N ALA A 53 -10.73 14.15 0.80
CA ALA A 53 -10.70 14.53 2.20
C ALA A 53 -12.04 15.12 2.61
N SER A 54 -12.61 14.63 3.73
CA SER A 54 -13.83 15.21 4.30
C SER A 54 -13.48 16.52 5.00
N GLN A 55 -14.16 17.59 4.64
CA GLN A 55 -13.93 18.94 5.19
C GLN A 55 -14.94 19.34 6.25
N SER A 56 -16.10 18.68 6.29
CA SER A 56 -17.16 18.99 7.26
C SER A 56 -17.99 17.75 7.59
N PRO A 57 -18.71 17.74 8.73
CA PRO A 57 -19.59 16.64 9.10
C PRO A 57 -20.67 16.32 8.05
N SER A 58 -21.12 17.30 7.28
CA SER A 58 -22.10 17.11 6.21
C SER A 58 -21.60 16.25 5.06
N THR A 59 -20.29 16.11 4.91
CA THR A 59 -19.67 15.25 3.88
C THR A 59 -19.31 13.84 4.37
N PHE A 60 -19.64 13.51 5.64
CA PHE A 60 -19.34 12.18 6.18
C PHE A 60 -20.24 11.07 5.65
N PRO A 61 -21.57 11.27 5.51
CA PRO A 61 -22.42 10.23 4.95
C PRO A 61 -22.03 9.95 3.48
N LEU A 62 -21.79 8.70 3.18
CA LEU A 62 -21.61 8.18 1.83
C LEU A 62 -22.35 6.87 1.69
N GLU A 63 -22.93 6.66 0.52
CA GLU A 63 -23.47 5.36 0.16
C GLU A 63 -22.36 4.31 0.08
N LYS A 64 -22.74 3.04 0.27
CA LYS A 64 -21.81 1.94 0.14
C LYS A 64 -21.58 1.64 -1.32
N SER A 65 -20.31 1.57 -1.71
CA SER A 65 -19.89 0.99 -2.97
C SER A 65 -19.74 -0.53 -2.85
N SER A 66 -19.89 -1.23 -3.96
CA SER A 66 -19.64 -2.66 -4.03
C SER A 66 -18.17 -3.01 -3.86
N GLN A 67 -17.89 -4.26 -3.48
CA GLN A 67 -16.53 -4.78 -3.40
C GLN A 67 -15.76 -4.58 -4.72
N ALA A 68 -16.42 -4.85 -5.86
CA ALA A 68 -15.82 -4.68 -7.18
C ALA A 68 -15.41 -3.23 -7.46
N GLU A 69 -16.25 -2.25 -7.10
CA GLU A 69 -15.91 -0.83 -7.26
C GLU A 69 -14.75 -0.42 -6.34
N ILE A 70 -14.71 -0.94 -5.10
CA ILE A 70 -13.63 -0.66 -4.15
C ILE A 70 -12.31 -1.26 -4.65
N TRP A 71 -12.32 -2.50 -5.14
CA TRP A 71 -11.12 -3.16 -5.66
C TRP A 71 -10.66 -2.58 -6.99
N SER A 72 -11.57 -2.19 -7.87
CA SER A 72 -11.21 -1.45 -9.09
C SER A 72 -10.49 -0.14 -8.77
N GLN A 73 -10.90 0.59 -7.73
CA GLN A 73 -10.18 1.78 -7.30
C GLN A 73 -8.83 1.43 -6.65
N ALA A 74 -8.76 0.34 -5.88
CA ALA A 74 -7.50 -0.13 -5.31
C ALA A 74 -6.50 -0.51 -6.42
N GLU A 75 -6.97 -1.19 -7.48
CA GLU A 75 -6.17 -1.53 -8.66
C GLU A 75 -5.61 -0.27 -9.33
N GLN A 76 -6.45 0.72 -9.62
CA GLN A 76 -6.03 1.98 -10.24
C GLN A 76 -4.97 2.71 -9.41
N ASP A 77 -5.19 2.79 -8.09
CA ASP A 77 -4.24 3.42 -7.17
C ASP A 77 -2.89 2.70 -7.17
N LEU A 78 -2.90 1.37 -7.08
CA LEU A 78 -1.70 0.55 -7.03
C LEU A 78 -0.94 0.52 -8.35
N LEU A 79 -1.61 0.49 -9.49
CA LEU A 79 -0.99 0.59 -10.82
C LEU A 79 -0.30 1.95 -10.98
N THR A 80 -0.97 3.03 -10.57
CA THR A 80 -0.38 4.38 -10.61
C THR A 80 0.80 4.46 -9.64
N ALA A 81 0.66 3.94 -8.42
CA ALA A 81 1.77 3.88 -7.46
C ALA A 81 2.96 3.10 -8.02
N ALA A 82 2.74 1.92 -8.61
CA ALA A 82 3.80 1.10 -9.20
C ALA A 82 4.54 1.80 -10.34
N SER A 83 3.87 2.67 -11.10
CA SER A 83 4.52 3.46 -12.16
C SER A 83 5.51 4.50 -11.64
N LEU A 84 5.29 4.98 -10.41
CA LEU A 84 6.07 6.05 -9.77
C LEU A 84 7.04 5.56 -8.70
N LEU A 85 6.77 4.39 -8.09
CA LEU A 85 7.60 3.82 -7.03
C LEU A 85 8.91 3.25 -7.59
N PRO A 86 10.02 3.36 -6.83
CA PRO A 86 11.28 2.73 -7.20
C PRO A 86 11.19 1.21 -7.04
N VAL A 87 12.04 0.49 -7.77
CA VAL A 87 12.19 -0.97 -7.60
C VAL A 87 12.75 -1.30 -6.22
N LYS A 88 13.70 -0.50 -5.74
CA LYS A 88 14.31 -0.59 -4.41
C LYS A 88 14.23 0.77 -3.72
N ASN A 89 13.91 0.78 -2.44
CA ASN A 89 13.93 1.98 -1.62
C ASN A 89 15.06 1.90 -0.59
N ASP A 90 15.80 2.98 -0.41
CA ASP A 90 16.91 3.04 0.56
C ASP A 90 16.38 3.14 2.01
N VAL A 91 15.13 3.51 2.18
CA VAL A 91 14.47 3.57 3.48
C VAL A 91 13.61 2.34 3.67
N ILE A 92 14.00 1.49 4.63
CA ILE A 92 13.24 0.29 4.99
C ILE A 92 11.82 0.70 5.46
N GLY A 93 10.82 -0.13 5.16
CA GLY A 93 9.41 0.15 5.48
C GLY A 93 8.70 1.10 4.50
N LYS A 94 9.42 1.71 3.56
CA LYS A 94 8.82 2.47 2.47
C LYS A 94 8.35 1.54 1.34
N PRO A 95 7.20 1.83 0.71
CA PRO A 95 6.71 1.00 -0.38
C PRO A 95 7.64 1.04 -1.61
N THR A 96 7.68 -0.08 -2.30
CA THR A 96 8.40 -0.26 -3.56
C THR A 96 7.45 -0.65 -4.68
N LYS A 97 7.91 -0.63 -5.92
CA LYS A 97 7.16 -1.18 -7.05
C LYS A 97 6.79 -2.65 -6.82
N GLY A 98 7.68 -3.45 -6.25
CA GLY A 98 7.42 -4.84 -5.90
C GLY A 98 6.29 -4.99 -4.88
N ALA A 99 6.25 -4.12 -3.86
CA ALA A 99 5.16 -4.09 -2.89
C ALA A 99 3.79 -3.81 -3.55
N ALA A 100 3.74 -2.85 -4.48
CA ALA A 100 2.51 -2.55 -5.22
C ALA A 100 2.07 -3.74 -6.09
N TYR A 101 2.98 -4.40 -6.79
CA TYR A 101 2.71 -5.59 -7.59
C TYR A 101 2.24 -6.77 -6.74
N ALA A 102 2.82 -6.98 -5.55
CA ALA A 102 2.39 -8.04 -4.65
C ALA A 102 0.94 -7.84 -4.17
N VAL A 103 0.54 -6.60 -3.87
CA VAL A 103 -0.86 -6.30 -3.49
C VAL A 103 -1.81 -6.44 -4.68
N LEU A 104 -1.42 -5.99 -5.89
CA LEU A 104 -2.18 -6.18 -7.13
C LEU A 104 -2.39 -7.67 -7.42
N GLY A 105 -1.33 -8.47 -7.32
CA GLY A 105 -1.44 -9.92 -7.49
C GLY A 105 -2.43 -10.55 -6.52
N LYS A 106 -2.46 -10.10 -5.25
CA LYS A 106 -3.48 -10.54 -4.30
C LYS A 106 -4.89 -10.15 -4.74
N ILE A 107 -5.11 -8.92 -5.23
CA ILE A 107 -6.43 -8.50 -5.74
C ILE A 107 -6.87 -9.45 -6.85
N TYR A 108 -6.03 -9.68 -7.86
CA TYR A 108 -6.36 -10.54 -9.01
C TYR A 108 -6.63 -12.00 -8.61
N VAL A 109 -5.88 -12.52 -7.63
CA VAL A 109 -6.16 -13.87 -7.09
C VAL A 109 -7.53 -13.92 -6.40
N TYR A 110 -7.91 -12.88 -5.65
CA TYR A 110 -9.23 -12.83 -5.01
C TYR A 110 -10.38 -12.62 -6.00
N GLU A 111 -10.10 -12.00 -7.15
CA GLU A 111 -11.04 -11.84 -8.28
C GLU A 111 -11.06 -13.06 -9.22
N GLU A 112 -10.23 -14.08 -8.94
CA GLU A 112 -10.04 -15.27 -9.77
C GLU A 112 -9.50 -14.97 -11.18
N ASP A 113 -8.91 -13.78 -11.39
CA ASP A 113 -8.21 -13.38 -12.60
C ASP A 113 -6.75 -13.85 -12.55
N PHE A 114 -6.55 -15.15 -12.68
CA PHE A 114 -5.24 -15.77 -12.53
C PHE A 114 -4.25 -15.35 -13.63
N ASP A 115 -4.74 -15.03 -14.81
CA ASP A 115 -3.89 -14.57 -15.91
C ASP A 115 -3.23 -13.24 -15.56
N LYS A 116 -3.99 -12.27 -15.07
CA LYS A 116 -3.44 -11.00 -14.58
C LYS A 116 -2.57 -11.21 -13.33
N ALA A 117 -2.94 -12.10 -12.43
CA ALA A 117 -2.13 -12.40 -11.26
C ALA A 117 -0.73 -12.92 -11.68
N ILE A 118 -0.65 -13.82 -12.65
CA ILE A 118 0.62 -14.32 -13.18
C ILE A 118 1.40 -13.18 -13.85
N GLU A 119 0.76 -12.40 -14.71
CA GLU A 119 1.39 -11.29 -15.43
C GLU A 119 2.07 -10.30 -14.48
N ILE A 120 1.41 -9.95 -13.36
CA ILE A 120 1.94 -8.96 -12.42
C ILE A 120 2.94 -9.54 -11.41
N LEU A 121 2.82 -10.82 -11.04
CA LEU A 121 3.67 -11.45 -10.04
C LEU A 121 4.93 -12.11 -10.61
N GLU A 122 4.87 -12.68 -11.81
CA GLU A 122 6.02 -13.36 -12.43
C GLU A 122 7.28 -12.46 -12.52
N PRO A 123 7.17 -11.14 -12.85
CA PRO A 123 8.32 -10.25 -12.86
C PRO A 123 9.07 -10.17 -11.52
N LEU A 124 8.37 -10.36 -10.38
CA LEU A 124 8.98 -10.27 -9.05
C LEU A 124 10.00 -11.39 -8.77
N THR A 125 9.93 -12.49 -9.53
CA THR A 125 10.87 -13.61 -9.42
C THR A 125 12.14 -13.43 -10.28
N LYS A 126 12.25 -12.30 -10.99
CA LYS A 126 13.31 -12.03 -11.97
C LYS A 126 13.97 -10.67 -11.69
N SER A 127 15.18 -10.49 -12.25
CA SER A 127 15.84 -9.17 -12.24
C SER A 127 14.88 -8.10 -12.80
N PRO A 128 14.83 -6.90 -12.24
CA PRO A 128 15.73 -6.33 -11.23
C PRO A 128 15.37 -6.64 -9.77
N TYR A 129 14.33 -7.44 -9.52
CA TYR A 129 13.95 -7.84 -8.16
C TYR A 129 14.87 -8.96 -7.67
N THR A 130 15.06 -9.03 -6.36
CA THR A 130 15.97 -9.98 -5.71
C THR A 130 15.25 -10.86 -4.68
N TYR A 131 13.91 -10.86 -4.71
CA TYR A 131 13.11 -11.67 -3.78
C TYR A 131 13.33 -13.15 -4.01
N ARG A 132 13.48 -13.89 -2.93
CA ARG A 132 13.67 -15.34 -2.93
C ARG A 132 13.26 -15.92 -1.59
N LEU A 133 12.90 -17.19 -1.58
CA LEU A 133 12.61 -17.88 -0.34
C LEU A 133 13.85 -17.93 0.55
N VAL A 134 13.65 -17.71 1.86
CA VAL A 134 14.71 -17.89 2.86
C VAL A 134 15.02 -19.36 3.06
N GLU A 135 16.23 -19.68 3.53
CA GLU A 135 16.69 -21.05 3.74
C GLU A 135 15.90 -21.73 4.87
N ASP A 136 15.66 -21.02 5.97
CA ASP A 136 14.87 -21.51 7.08
C ASP A 136 13.54 -20.74 7.18
N PHE A 137 12.42 -21.44 7.01
CA PHE A 137 11.09 -20.87 7.12
C PHE A 137 10.83 -20.14 8.45
N ALA A 138 11.48 -20.55 9.54
CA ALA A 138 11.35 -19.92 10.83
C ALA A 138 11.84 -18.45 10.84
N TRP A 139 12.74 -18.09 9.93
CA TRP A 139 13.25 -16.71 9.82
C TRP A 139 12.18 -15.68 9.46
N ASN A 140 11.06 -16.12 8.91
CA ASN A 140 9.93 -15.23 8.62
C ASN A 140 9.11 -14.85 9.86
N PHE A 141 9.45 -15.40 11.03
CA PHE A 141 8.67 -15.24 12.26
C PHE A 141 9.52 -14.84 13.47
N ASP A 142 10.79 -14.55 13.28
CA ASP A 142 11.67 -14.08 14.35
C ASP A 142 12.05 -12.59 14.13
N ASP A 143 12.54 -11.97 15.18
CA ASP A 143 12.94 -10.55 15.22
C ASP A 143 14.40 -10.32 14.76
N VAL A 144 15.15 -11.39 14.51
CA VAL A 144 16.55 -11.31 14.07
C VAL A 144 16.66 -11.19 12.55
N HIS A 145 15.71 -11.79 11.83
CA HIS A 145 15.71 -11.85 10.37
C HIS A 145 14.63 -10.97 9.72
N GLU A 146 14.27 -9.87 10.37
CA GLU A 146 13.39 -8.87 9.78
C GLU A 146 13.96 -8.33 8.46
N ASN A 147 13.06 -7.98 7.52
CA ASN A 147 13.42 -7.47 6.19
C ASN A 147 14.33 -8.41 5.38
N ASN A 148 14.16 -9.72 5.56
CA ASN A 148 14.89 -10.74 4.81
C ASN A 148 14.51 -10.75 3.32
N GLU A 149 15.19 -11.59 2.52
CA GLU A 149 15.00 -11.65 1.07
C GLU A 149 13.64 -12.20 0.59
N GLU A 150 12.85 -12.83 1.45
CA GLU A 150 11.48 -13.25 1.15
C GLU A 150 10.50 -12.11 1.38
N SER A 151 10.85 -11.14 2.22
CA SER A 151 10.01 -10.01 2.52
C SER A 151 9.92 -9.02 1.36
N ILE A 152 8.69 -8.78 0.88
CA ILE A 152 8.43 -7.78 -0.18
C ILE A 152 8.06 -6.44 0.43
N PHE A 153 7.35 -6.44 1.55
CA PHE A 153 6.93 -5.24 2.27
C PHE A 153 6.60 -5.57 3.72
N GLU A 154 7.21 -4.85 4.63
CA GLU A 154 6.96 -4.97 6.07
C GLU A 154 6.56 -3.62 6.67
N LEU A 155 5.69 -3.67 7.66
CA LEU A 155 5.36 -2.54 8.51
C LEU A 155 6.29 -2.60 9.73
N LEU A 156 7.28 -1.73 9.74
CA LEU A 156 8.20 -1.62 10.87
C LEU A 156 7.50 -0.94 12.04
N MET A 157 7.50 -1.58 13.19
CA MET A 157 7.03 -1.04 14.45
C MET A 157 8.19 -0.94 15.43
N GLU A 158 8.70 0.27 15.61
CA GLU A 158 9.66 0.54 16.69
C GLU A 158 8.94 1.14 17.89
N PRO A 159 9.27 0.71 19.12
CA PRO A 159 8.78 1.40 20.31
C PRO A 159 9.39 2.80 20.34
N VAL A 160 8.57 3.82 20.14
CA VAL A 160 9.01 5.23 20.21
C VAL A 160 9.29 5.57 21.66
N GLY A 161 10.58 5.66 22.02
CA GLY A 161 11.01 6.20 23.30
C GLY A 161 10.76 5.31 24.51
N GLY A 162 10.67 3.99 24.35
CA GLY A 162 10.51 3.05 25.48
C GLY A 162 9.14 3.09 26.17
N THR A 163 8.17 3.76 25.57
CA THR A 163 6.76 3.65 25.98
C THR A 163 6.04 2.76 24.99
N ASP A 164 5.48 1.66 25.47
CA ASP A 164 4.61 0.82 24.68
C ASP A 164 3.50 1.66 24.04
N ILE A 165 3.33 1.56 22.71
CA ILE A 165 2.30 2.27 21.97
C ILE A 165 0.88 1.86 22.45
N TRP A 166 0.80 0.72 23.09
CA TRP A 166 -0.35 0.20 23.80
C TRP A 166 -0.10 0.47 25.29
N GLY A 167 -0.26 1.71 25.72
CA GLY A 167 -0.08 2.06 27.13
C GLY A 167 -0.76 1.02 28.01
N ASP A 168 0.04 0.35 28.83
CA ASP A 168 -0.47 -0.47 29.91
C ASP A 168 -1.35 0.46 30.76
N GLY A 169 -2.67 0.28 30.60
CA GLY A 169 -3.63 0.95 31.46
C GLY A 169 -3.48 0.40 32.88
N GLU A 170 -2.72 1.09 33.71
CA GLU A 170 -2.89 1.07 35.15
C GLU A 170 -3.92 2.10 35.58
#